data_3b4f553facf23bf4c3151f5e10e299bc
#
_entry.id   3b4f553facf23bf4c3151f5e10e299bc
#
_cell.length_a   1.000
_cell.length_b   1.000
_cell.length_c   1.000
_cell.angle_alpha   90.00
_cell.angle_beta   90.00
_cell.angle_gamma   90.00
#
_symmetry.space_group_name_H-M   'P 1'
#
loop_
_entity.id
_entity.type
_entity.pdbx_description
1 polymer ?
#
loop_
_entity_poly.entity_id
_entity_poly.type
_entity_poly.pdbx_seq_one_letter_code
_entity_poly.pdbx_strand_id
1 'polypeptide(L)'
;MNIYTTDKIRNVALVGHGGSGKTSLAEAMAYLSGITSRMGKVDDGNTVSDFDKEEIKRKISINTSVVPIEWEGYKINILDTPGFFDFVGEVEEAISAAGAVIIVVNGKSGVEVGTQKAWELCEKYKLPRMIYVSNMDVDQASFRQVVEDMTAMFGKKMAPFHLPIRENEKFVGYVNVITETGNRWQGKDVVECEVPEYNKANLQICRDTLMEAVAETSEEMMERYFGGETFSEAEIRAALRTNVCDGSIVPMTMGSNVLCQGVYTLLDDIIKYFPSPENRIVAGINMKTNDIYHADYDFSKAKSAYIWKTIVDPFIGKYSLIKVNSGVLKSDDMIYNVDRDIEEKVGKLYVLQGNKPIEVKELHAGDIGALAKLTAARTGNSLSTKATTIKYGKWEMPVPYTYMRYKPKNKADVDKLSQALQKISHEDLTMKYVNDAENKQMLLYGMGDLHLEVIASKLLNDYKVEIELSRPKVAFRETIRKNSDVEYKYKKQSGGHGQYGHVKMRSS
;
A
#
# COMPACT_ATOMS: atom_id res chain seq x y z
N MET A 1 14.55 -17.96 -6.57
CA MET A 1 14.40 -16.57 -7.06
C MET A 1 15.77 -16.02 -7.34
N ASN A 2 15.94 -15.35 -8.48
CA ASN A 2 17.21 -14.77 -8.89
C ASN A 2 17.56 -13.51 -8.09
N ILE A 3 18.85 -13.12 -8.09
CA ILE A 3 19.31 -11.85 -7.55
C ILE A 3 19.21 -10.81 -8.65
N TYR A 4 18.67 -9.64 -8.32
CA TYR A 4 18.45 -8.56 -9.26
C TYR A 4 19.20 -7.30 -8.82
N THR A 5 19.80 -6.60 -9.77
CA THR A 5 20.36 -5.26 -9.57
C THR A 5 19.26 -4.21 -9.55
N THR A 6 19.52 -3.07 -8.96
CA THR A 6 18.54 -1.99 -8.72
C THR A 6 17.76 -1.57 -9.97
N ASP A 7 18.43 -1.49 -11.13
CA ASP A 7 17.85 -1.14 -12.43
C ASP A 7 16.78 -2.14 -12.92
N LYS A 8 16.87 -3.39 -12.47
CA LYS A 8 15.98 -4.51 -12.82
C LYS A 8 14.82 -4.73 -11.82
N ILE A 9 14.69 -3.88 -10.82
CA ILE A 9 13.64 -3.99 -9.80
C ILE A 9 12.52 -2.99 -10.07
N ARG A 10 11.27 -3.40 -9.81
CA ARG A 10 10.08 -2.55 -9.77
C ARG A 10 9.31 -2.86 -8.51
N ASN A 11 9.01 -1.85 -7.70
CA ASN A 11 8.17 -1.99 -6.50
C ASN A 11 6.85 -1.28 -6.75
N VAL A 12 5.78 -2.03 -6.90
CA VAL A 12 4.49 -1.54 -7.40
C VAL A 12 3.38 -1.87 -6.42
N ALA A 13 2.71 -0.85 -5.89
CA ALA A 13 1.52 -1.04 -5.07
C ALA A 13 0.25 -1.06 -5.94
N LEU A 14 -0.62 -2.02 -5.69
CA LEU A 14 -1.98 -2.05 -6.24
C LEU A 14 -2.91 -1.36 -5.26
N VAL A 15 -3.52 -0.25 -5.65
CA VAL A 15 -4.45 0.53 -4.84
C VAL A 15 -5.78 0.74 -5.58
N GLY A 16 -6.83 1.12 -4.87
CA GLY A 16 -8.16 1.34 -5.45
C GLY A 16 -9.26 0.90 -4.51
N HIS A 17 -10.51 1.06 -4.93
CA HIS A 17 -11.69 0.75 -4.14
C HIS A 17 -11.81 -0.74 -3.80
N GLY A 18 -12.56 -1.07 -2.74
CA GLY A 18 -12.91 -2.46 -2.41
C GLY A 18 -13.70 -3.10 -3.57
N GLY A 19 -13.29 -4.31 -4.00
CA GLY A 19 -13.95 -4.97 -5.14
C GLY A 19 -13.48 -4.50 -6.54
N SER A 20 -12.51 -3.60 -6.64
CA SER A 20 -11.95 -3.17 -7.95
C SER A 20 -11.12 -4.24 -8.66
N GLY A 21 -10.80 -5.36 -8.01
CA GLY A 21 -10.07 -6.48 -8.60
C GLY A 21 -8.56 -6.48 -8.38
N LYS A 22 -8.04 -5.78 -7.38
CA LYS A 22 -6.60 -5.74 -7.04
C LYS A 22 -6.00 -7.12 -6.80
N THR A 23 -6.58 -7.86 -5.87
CA THR A 23 -6.15 -9.23 -5.53
C THR A 23 -6.26 -10.18 -6.73
N SER A 24 -7.34 -10.09 -7.51
CA SER A 24 -7.49 -10.88 -8.74
C SER A 24 -6.46 -10.49 -9.80
N LEU A 25 -6.02 -9.23 -9.84
CA LEU A 25 -4.94 -8.78 -10.72
C LEU A 25 -3.59 -9.34 -10.26
N ALA A 26 -3.28 -9.24 -8.96
CA ALA A 26 -2.05 -9.82 -8.38
C ALA A 26 -1.98 -11.34 -8.64
N GLU A 27 -3.11 -12.03 -8.50
CA GLU A 27 -3.23 -13.48 -8.77
C GLU A 27 -3.02 -13.81 -10.25
N ALA A 28 -3.60 -13.03 -11.16
CA ALA A 28 -3.40 -13.19 -12.59
C ALA A 28 -1.93 -12.97 -13.00
N MET A 29 -1.26 -11.96 -12.43
CA MET A 29 0.17 -11.72 -12.62
C MET A 29 1.02 -12.89 -12.11
N ALA A 30 0.71 -13.42 -10.92
CA ALA A 30 1.38 -14.58 -10.33
C ALA A 30 1.21 -15.85 -11.19
N TYR A 31 0.03 -16.04 -11.76
CA TYR A 31 -0.26 -17.16 -12.65
C TYR A 31 0.49 -17.04 -13.99
N LEU A 32 0.47 -15.87 -14.62
CA LEU A 32 1.14 -15.65 -15.90
C LEU A 32 2.66 -15.76 -15.79
N SER A 33 3.24 -15.33 -14.68
CA SER A 33 4.68 -15.45 -14.41
C SER A 33 5.12 -16.85 -13.98
N GLY A 34 4.18 -17.80 -13.82
CA GLY A 34 4.49 -19.16 -13.44
C GLY A 34 4.75 -19.36 -11.94
N ILE A 35 4.50 -18.37 -11.10
CA ILE A 35 4.59 -18.49 -9.63
C ILE A 35 3.58 -19.49 -9.11
N THR A 36 2.39 -19.49 -9.69
CA THR A 36 1.33 -20.48 -9.40
C THR A 36 1.01 -21.31 -10.63
N SER A 37 0.73 -22.59 -10.43
CA SER A 37 0.34 -23.51 -11.51
C SER A 37 -1.14 -23.38 -11.90
N ARG A 38 -1.93 -22.72 -11.06
CA ARG A 38 -3.35 -22.42 -11.26
C ARG A 38 -3.65 -21.01 -10.76
N MET A 39 -4.62 -20.39 -11.35
CA MET A 39 -5.13 -19.11 -10.89
C MET A 39 -6.11 -19.32 -9.74
N GLY A 40 -5.84 -18.72 -8.58
CA GLY A 40 -6.74 -18.71 -7.44
C GLY A 40 -7.89 -17.73 -7.62
N LYS A 41 -8.87 -17.80 -6.73
CA LYS A 41 -10.02 -16.91 -6.67
C LYS A 41 -10.28 -16.46 -5.23
N VAL A 42 -10.64 -15.20 -5.06
CA VAL A 42 -10.99 -14.65 -3.75
C VAL A 42 -12.16 -15.42 -3.12
N ASP A 43 -13.17 -15.75 -3.93
CA ASP A 43 -14.33 -16.52 -3.48
C ASP A 43 -14.00 -17.93 -2.98
N ASP A 44 -12.95 -18.54 -3.54
CA ASP A 44 -12.50 -19.88 -3.17
C ASP A 44 -11.48 -19.83 -2.00
N GLY A 45 -11.04 -18.61 -1.58
CA GLY A 45 -10.08 -18.42 -0.50
C GLY A 45 -8.70 -19.05 -0.75
N ASN A 46 -8.25 -19.05 -2.01
CA ASN A 46 -7.04 -19.75 -2.43
C ASN A 46 -6.08 -18.89 -3.27
N THR A 47 -6.17 -17.57 -3.12
CA THR A 47 -5.23 -16.61 -3.74
C THR A 47 -3.90 -16.55 -2.99
N VAL A 48 -2.86 -16.07 -3.66
CA VAL A 48 -1.52 -15.92 -3.05
C VAL A 48 -1.53 -14.82 -1.98
N SER A 49 -2.26 -13.73 -2.19
CA SER A 49 -2.21 -12.55 -1.32
C SER A 49 -3.16 -12.65 -0.13
N ASP A 50 -4.40 -13.13 -0.30
CA ASP A 50 -5.38 -13.23 0.79
C ASP A 50 -5.30 -14.62 1.45
N PHE A 51 -4.35 -14.80 2.34
CA PHE A 51 -4.09 -16.05 3.02
C PHE A 51 -4.48 -16.06 4.52
N ASP A 52 -4.75 -14.88 5.09
CA ASP A 52 -5.24 -14.77 6.47
C ASP A 52 -6.65 -15.35 6.60
N LYS A 53 -6.93 -16.00 7.72
CA LYS A 53 -8.25 -16.65 7.96
C LYS A 53 -9.39 -15.64 7.93
N GLU A 54 -9.17 -14.41 8.40
CA GLU A 54 -10.18 -13.36 8.37
C GLU A 54 -10.41 -12.83 6.95
N GLU A 55 -9.35 -12.75 6.12
CA GLU A 55 -9.46 -12.40 4.70
C GLU A 55 -10.28 -13.44 3.94
N ILE A 56 -9.94 -14.72 4.11
CA ILE A 56 -10.65 -15.85 3.47
C ILE A 56 -12.11 -15.89 3.92
N LYS A 57 -12.38 -15.75 5.22
CA LYS A 57 -13.73 -15.77 5.79
C LYS A 57 -14.60 -14.62 5.30
N ARG A 58 -14.02 -13.42 5.20
CA ARG A 58 -14.71 -12.19 4.83
C ARG A 58 -14.70 -11.93 3.33
N LYS A 59 -13.83 -12.62 2.58
CA LYS A 59 -13.58 -12.44 1.14
C LYS A 59 -13.14 -11.01 0.80
N ILE A 60 -12.32 -10.44 1.65
CA ILE A 60 -11.72 -9.11 1.49
C ILE A 60 -10.27 -9.15 1.94
N SER A 61 -9.41 -8.35 1.31
CA SER A 61 -8.04 -8.13 1.78
C SER A 61 -8.05 -7.24 3.03
N ILE A 62 -7.30 -7.62 4.03
CA ILE A 62 -7.12 -6.91 5.30
C ILE A 62 -5.69 -6.42 5.45
N ASN A 63 -4.73 -7.26 5.06
CA ASN A 63 -3.30 -6.97 5.15
C ASN A 63 -2.71 -6.72 3.77
N THR A 64 -1.65 -5.92 3.70
CA THR A 64 -0.85 -5.83 2.48
C THR A 64 0.02 -7.07 2.34
N SER A 65 -0.08 -7.71 1.19
CA SER A 65 0.73 -8.88 0.82
C SER A 65 1.73 -8.56 -0.28
N VAL A 66 2.89 -9.23 -0.24
CA VAL A 66 3.93 -9.12 -1.27
C VAL A 66 3.82 -10.31 -2.22
N VAL A 67 3.72 -10.02 -3.51
CA VAL A 67 3.76 -11.03 -4.59
C VAL A 67 4.92 -10.69 -5.52
N PRO A 68 6.09 -11.31 -5.34
CA PRO A 68 7.28 -11.05 -6.16
C PRO A 68 7.18 -11.80 -7.47
N ILE A 69 7.26 -11.10 -8.58
CA ILE A 69 7.12 -11.63 -9.93
C ILE A 69 8.45 -11.50 -10.66
N GLU A 70 8.89 -12.56 -11.32
CA GLU A 70 10.02 -12.54 -12.27
C GLU A 70 9.45 -12.47 -13.69
N TRP A 71 9.75 -11.37 -14.41
CA TRP A 71 9.21 -11.11 -15.74
C TRP A 71 10.27 -10.50 -16.65
N GLU A 72 10.53 -11.13 -17.80
CA GLU A 72 11.46 -10.64 -18.83
C GLU A 72 12.80 -10.13 -18.27
N GLY A 73 13.37 -10.85 -17.29
CA GLY A 73 14.63 -10.49 -16.64
C GLY A 73 14.52 -9.35 -15.61
N TYR A 74 13.32 -8.98 -15.21
CA TYR A 74 13.04 -8.03 -14.14
C TYR A 74 12.38 -8.72 -12.94
N LYS A 75 12.54 -8.13 -11.77
CA LYS A 75 11.78 -8.46 -10.57
C LYS A 75 10.76 -7.37 -10.28
N ILE A 76 9.50 -7.75 -10.25
CA ILE A 76 8.40 -6.86 -9.92
C ILE A 76 7.85 -7.29 -8.57
N ASN A 77 8.05 -6.50 -7.54
CA ASN A 77 7.44 -6.71 -6.24
C ASN A 77 6.06 -6.05 -6.24
N ILE A 78 5.01 -6.85 -6.41
CA ILE A 78 3.63 -6.39 -6.31
C ILE A 78 3.25 -6.35 -4.83
N LEU A 79 2.77 -5.19 -4.38
CA LEU A 79 2.22 -4.97 -3.06
C LEU A 79 0.70 -4.89 -3.21
N ASP A 80 0.02 -6.00 -2.96
CA ASP A 80 -1.44 -6.07 -3.01
C ASP A 80 -2.03 -5.50 -1.73
N THR A 81 -2.78 -4.39 -1.83
CA THR A 81 -3.27 -3.64 -0.69
C THR A 81 -4.77 -3.79 -0.47
N PRO A 82 -5.26 -3.69 0.78
CA PRO A 82 -6.68 -3.63 1.06
C PRO A 82 -7.38 -2.45 0.34
N GLY A 83 -8.65 -2.64 0.02
CA GLY A 83 -9.46 -1.59 -0.61
C GLY A 83 -10.46 -0.91 0.34
N PHE A 84 -10.62 -1.41 1.56
CA PHE A 84 -11.48 -0.83 2.57
C PHE A 84 -10.74 0.20 3.42
N PHE A 85 -11.38 1.32 3.71
CA PHE A 85 -10.77 2.44 4.45
C PHE A 85 -10.39 2.06 5.89
N ASP A 86 -11.04 1.06 6.45
CA ASP A 86 -10.71 0.48 7.75
C ASP A 86 -9.27 -0.04 7.81
N PHE A 87 -8.66 -0.35 6.68
CA PHE A 87 -7.30 -0.88 6.58
C PHE A 87 -6.35 0.07 5.85
N VAL A 88 -6.62 1.37 5.85
CA VAL A 88 -5.79 2.38 5.16
C VAL A 88 -4.36 2.44 5.69
N GLY A 89 -4.12 2.04 6.93
CA GLY A 89 -2.76 1.89 7.47
C GLY A 89 -1.89 0.94 6.67
N GLU A 90 -2.45 -0.17 6.23
CA GLU A 90 -1.80 -1.15 5.36
C GLU A 90 -1.43 -0.56 3.99
N VAL A 91 -2.30 0.29 3.45
CA VAL A 91 -2.03 1.02 2.20
C VAL A 91 -0.86 2.00 2.38
N GLU A 92 -0.85 2.76 3.48
CA GLU A 92 0.25 3.71 3.79
C GLU A 92 1.59 2.97 3.99
N GLU A 93 1.61 1.82 4.66
CA GLU A 93 2.81 0.98 4.78
C GLU A 93 3.32 0.53 3.40
N ALA A 94 2.43 0.02 2.54
CA ALA A 94 2.78 -0.40 1.18
C ALA A 94 3.35 0.75 0.34
N ILE A 95 2.73 1.93 0.41
CA ILE A 95 3.17 3.14 -0.29
C ILE A 95 4.57 3.58 0.15
N SER A 96 4.92 3.40 1.42
CA SER A 96 6.27 3.72 1.91
C SER A 96 7.36 2.86 1.26
N ALA A 97 7.01 1.64 0.85
CA ALA A 97 7.91 0.72 0.17
C ALA A 97 7.82 0.81 -1.37
N ALA A 98 6.68 1.25 -1.92
CA ALA A 98 6.47 1.32 -3.36
C ALA A 98 7.34 2.36 -4.06
N GLY A 99 7.65 2.10 -5.32
CA GLY A 99 8.28 3.05 -6.25
C GLY A 99 7.29 3.66 -7.23
N ALA A 100 6.18 2.96 -7.48
CA ALA A 100 5.11 3.35 -8.37
C ALA A 100 3.79 2.68 -7.93
N VAL A 101 2.68 3.12 -8.50
CA VAL A 101 1.34 2.68 -8.11
C VAL A 101 0.51 2.32 -9.34
N ILE A 102 -0.23 1.24 -9.25
CA ILE A 102 -1.33 0.95 -10.18
C ILE A 102 -2.65 1.21 -9.44
N ILE A 103 -3.42 2.17 -9.92
CA ILE A 103 -4.78 2.40 -9.44
C ILE A 103 -5.72 1.51 -10.24
N VAL A 104 -6.29 0.52 -9.58
CA VAL A 104 -7.22 -0.43 -10.20
C VAL A 104 -8.64 0.09 -10.10
N VAL A 105 -9.27 0.28 -11.25
CA VAL A 105 -10.64 0.79 -11.41
C VAL A 105 -11.50 -0.28 -12.05
N ASN A 106 -12.66 -0.56 -11.47
CA ASN A 106 -13.60 -1.52 -12.06
C ASN A 106 -14.27 -0.92 -13.30
N GLY A 107 -14.18 -1.60 -14.43
CA GLY A 107 -14.72 -1.12 -15.72
C GLY A 107 -16.23 -0.93 -15.76
N LYS A 108 -16.97 -1.61 -14.87
CA LYS A 108 -18.43 -1.47 -14.74
C LYS A 108 -18.83 -0.40 -13.73
N SER A 109 -18.20 -0.37 -12.55
CA SER A 109 -18.52 0.59 -11.49
C SER A 109 -17.93 1.98 -11.77
N GLY A 110 -16.85 2.06 -12.56
CA GLY A 110 -16.19 3.32 -12.85
C GLY A 110 -15.39 3.88 -11.67
N VAL A 111 -15.32 5.21 -11.60
CA VAL A 111 -14.57 5.92 -10.56
C VAL A 111 -15.36 5.92 -9.26
N GLU A 112 -14.78 5.34 -8.21
CA GLU A 112 -15.35 5.23 -6.87
C GLU A 112 -14.52 6.03 -5.86
N VAL A 113 -15.02 6.20 -4.63
CA VAL A 113 -14.34 6.97 -3.57
C VAL A 113 -12.91 6.43 -3.31
N GLY A 114 -12.72 5.10 -3.35
CA GLY A 114 -11.39 4.50 -3.21
C GLY A 114 -10.43 4.86 -4.33
N THR A 115 -10.93 5.09 -5.56
CA THR A 115 -10.14 5.60 -6.69
C THR A 115 -9.65 7.02 -6.41
N GLN A 116 -10.54 7.89 -5.91
CA GLN A 116 -10.20 9.28 -5.56
C GLN A 116 -9.14 9.32 -4.45
N LYS A 117 -9.32 8.50 -3.40
CA LYS A 117 -8.35 8.41 -2.29
C LYS A 117 -7.00 7.88 -2.74
N ALA A 118 -6.99 6.89 -3.63
CA ALA A 118 -5.76 6.37 -4.23
C ALA A 118 -5.04 7.45 -5.06
N TRP A 119 -5.78 8.26 -5.79
CA TRP A 119 -5.23 9.40 -6.53
C TRP A 119 -4.62 10.45 -5.59
N GLU A 120 -5.37 10.89 -4.56
CA GLU A 120 -4.90 11.85 -3.55
C GLU A 120 -3.59 11.37 -2.88
N LEU A 121 -3.50 10.07 -2.59
CA LEU A 121 -2.31 9.45 -2.01
C LEU A 121 -1.11 9.55 -2.96
N CYS A 122 -1.31 9.27 -4.25
CA CYS A 122 -0.27 9.41 -5.26
C CYS A 122 0.20 10.86 -5.43
N GLU A 123 -0.71 11.85 -5.38
CA GLU A 123 -0.36 13.27 -5.40
C GLU A 123 0.44 13.68 -4.16
N LYS A 124 -0.03 13.27 -2.97
CA LYS A 124 0.63 13.55 -1.68
C LYS A 124 2.09 13.11 -1.68
N TYR A 125 2.37 11.92 -2.19
CA TYR A 125 3.72 11.33 -2.17
C TYR A 125 4.46 11.42 -3.50
N LYS A 126 3.91 12.13 -4.48
CA LYS A 126 4.47 12.32 -5.83
C LYS A 126 4.89 10.99 -6.47
N LEU A 127 3.98 10.02 -6.44
CA LEU A 127 4.23 8.69 -6.96
C LEU A 127 3.85 8.60 -8.45
N PRO A 128 4.75 8.06 -9.29
CA PRO A 128 4.38 7.58 -10.62
C PRO A 128 3.22 6.59 -10.54
N ARG A 129 2.27 6.71 -11.47
CA ARG A 129 1.06 5.88 -11.45
C ARG A 129 0.58 5.51 -12.83
N MET A 130 -0.12 4.38 -12.91
CA MET A 130 -0.91 3.92 -14.05
C MET A 130 -2.32 3.60 -13.59
N ILE A 131 -3.29 3.74 -14.49
CA ILE A 131 -4.67 3.29 -14.26
C ILE A 131 -4.85 1.97 -15.00
N TYR A 132 -5.32 0.95 -14.27
CA TYR A 132 -5.74 -0.31 -14.87
C TYR A 132 -7.23 -0.50 -14.69
N VAL A 133 -7.97 -0.52 -15.82
CA VAL A 133 -9.40 -0.75 -15.82
C VAL A 133 -9.65 -2.26 -15.90
N SER A 134 -10.10 -2.83 -14.80
CA SER A 134 -10.35 -4.26 -14.63
C SER A 134 -11.76 -4.68 -15.11
N ASN A 135 -12.01 -5.99 -15.11
CA ASN A 135 -13.32 -6.57 -15.38
C ASN A 135 -13.91 -6.18 -16.76
N MET A 136 -13.05 -6.08 -17.77
CA MET A 136 -13.49 -5.73 -19.14
C MET A 136 -14.31 -6.81 -19.82
N ASP A 137 -14.32 -8.02 -19.28
CA ASP A 137 -15.14 -9.18 -19.70
C ASP A 137 -16.57 -9.12 -19.19
N VAL A 138 -16.86 -8.24 -18.24
CA VAL A 138 -18.21 -8.10 -17.64
C VAL A 138 -19.08 -7.21 -18.52
N ASP A 139 -20.37 -7.55 -18.61
CA ASP A 139 -21.36 -6.74 -19.31
C ASP A 139 -21.41 -5.31 -18.77
N GLN A 140 -21.55 -4.34 -19.67
CA GLN A 140 -21.59 -2.91 -19.36
C GLN A 140 -20.25 -2.31 -18.88
N ALA A 141 -19.15 -3.07 -18.86
CA ALA A 141 -17.84 -2.49 -18.60
C ALA A 141 -17.45 -1.54 -19.74
N SER A 142 -17.05 -0.30 -19.42
CA SER A 142 -16.73 0.73 -20.39
C SER A 142 -15.41 1.41 -20.08
N PHE A 143 -14.37 1.06 -20.81
CA PHE A 143 -13.08 1.75 -20.72
C PHE A 143 -13.21 3.24 -21.07
N ARG A 144 -13.97 3.56 -22.11
CA ARG A 144 -14.20 4.94 -22.55
C ARG A 144 -14.81 5.80 -21.45
N GLN A 145 -15.86 5.32 -20.77
CA GLN A 145 -16.50 6.04 -19.68
C GLN A 145 -15.52 6.30 -18.53
N VAL A 146 -14.71 5.31 -18.18
CA VAL A 146 -13.68 5.48 -17.13
C VAL A 146 -12.65 6.53 -17.55
N VAL A 147 -12.20 6.56 -18.80
CA VAL A 147 -11.27 7.58 -19.31
C VAL A 147 -11.89 8.96 -19.22
N GLU A 148 -13.14 9.13 -19.64
CA GLU A 148 -13.88 10.39 -19.58
C GLU A 148 -14.05 10.87 -18.15
N ASP A 149 -14.46 10.02 -17.22
CA ASP A 149 -14.65 10.33 -15.80
C ASP A 149 -13.33 10.71 -15.11
N MET A 150 -12.27 9.93 -15.36
CA MET A 150 -10.94 10.23 -14.83
C MET A 150 -10.39 11.55 -15.37
N THR A 151 -10.58 11.81 -16.66
CA THR A 151 -10.14 13.06 -17.29
C THR A 151 -10.92 14.26 -16.75
N ALA A 152 -12.23 14.13 -16.56
CA ALA A 152 -13.06 15.19 -15.99
C ALA A 152 -12.69 15.50 -14.53
N MET A 153 -12.35 14.45 -13.75
CA MET A 153 -12.07 14.59 -12.32
C MET A 153 -10.64 15.06 -12.03
N PHE A 154 -9.65 14.55 -12.76
CA PHE A 154 -8.23 14.73 -12.46
C PHE A 154 -7.44 15.53 -13.53
N GLY A 155 -8.05 15.81 -14.68
CA GLY A 155 -7.50 16.65 -15.74
C GLY A 155 -6.85 15.89 -16.89
N LYS A 156 -6.18 16.63 -17.77
CA LYS A 156 -5.66 16.15 -19.07
C LYS A 156 -4.46 15.17 -18.99
N LYS A 157 -4.03 14.81 -17.81
CA LYS A 157 -2.90 13.86 -17.62
C LYS A 157 -3.21 12.43 -18.06
N MET A 158 -4.48 12.08 -18.29
CA MET A 158 -4.91 10.73 -18.67
C MET A 158 -4.50 10.42 -20.11
N ALA A 159 -3.73 9.35 -20.28
CA ALA A 159 -3.20 8.94 -21.58
C ALA A 159 -3.48 7.45 -21.82
N PRO A 160 -4.51 7.08 -22.59
CA PRO A 160 -4.74 5.70 -23.00
C PRO A 160 -3.55 5.14 -23.80
N PHE A 161 -2.88 4.12 -23.28
CA PHE A 161 -1.84 3.37 -24.01
C PHE A 161 -2.44 2.25 -24.86
N HIS A 162 -3.61 1.78 -24.45
CA HIS A 162 -4.36 0.73 -25.13
C HIS A 162 -5.83 1.10 -25.24
N LEU A 163 -6.46 0.74 -26.37
CA LEU A 163 -7.90 0.88 -26.59
C LEU A 163 -8.52 -0.50 -26.72
N PRO A 164 -9.70 -0.78 -26.15
CA PRO A 164 -10.30 -2.11 -26.24
C PRO A 164 -10.82 -2.42 -27.64
N ILE A 165 -10.62 -3.66 -28.09
CA ILE A 165 -11.31 -4.22 -29.24
C ILE A 165 -12.47 -5.07 -28.71
N ARG A 166 -13.68 -4.76 -29.16
CA ARG A 166 -14.90 -5.51 -28.82
C ARG A 166 -15.57 -6.04 -30.08
N GLU A 167 -16.02 -7.29 -29.99
CA GLU A 167 -16.85 -7.93 -31.03
C GLU A 167 -18.06 -8.56 -30.35
N ASN A 168 -19.25 -8.23 -30.84
CA ASN A 168 -20.49 -8.67 -30.21
C ASN A 168 -20.50 -8.44 -28.71
N GLU A 169 -20.08 -7.24 -28.29
CA GLU A 169 -19.92 -6.79 -26.91
C GLU A 169 -18.82 -7.50 -26.08
N LYS A 170 -18.22 -8.56 -26.61
CA LYS A 170 -17.12 -9.27 -25.93
C LYS A 170 -15.81 -8.54 -26.11
N PHE A 171 -15.02 -8.47 -25.04
CA PHE A 171 -13.66 -7.97 -25.05
C PHE A 171 -12.74 -9.03 -25.69
N VAL A 172 -12.23 -8.77 -26.88
CA VAL A 172 -11.48 -9.75 -27.69
C VAL A 172 -10.04 -9.35 -28.00
N GLY A 173 -9.65 -8.11 -27.68
CA GLY A 173 -8.32 -7.63 -28.00
C GLY A 173 -8.13 -6.17 -27.62
N TYR A 174 -7.03 -5.59 -28.06
CA TYR A 174 -6.69 -4.19 -27.83
C TYR A 174 -5.99 -3.58 -29.03
N VAL A 175 -6.10 -2.26 -29.17
CA VAL A 175 -5.26 -1.46 -30.05
C VAL A 175 -4.14 -0.85 -29.20
N ASN A 176 -2.90 -1.06 -29.59
CA ASN A 176 -1.76 -0.39 -28.99
C ASN A 176 -1.60 1.00 -29.60
N VAL A 177 -1.77 2.05 -28.80
CA VAL A 177 -1.72 3.44 -29.27
C VAL A 177 -0.30 3.86 -29.64
N ILE A 178 0.71 3.26 -29.02
CA ILE A 178 2.12 3.61 -29.24
C ILE A 178 2.64 3.05 -30.56
N THR A 179 2.26 1.82 -30.90
CA THR A 179 2.67 1.14 -32.14
C THR A 179 1.62 1.21 -33.26
N GLU A 180 0.41 1.72 -32.94
CA GLU A 180 -0.74 1.83 -33.86
C GLU A 180 -1.18 0.48 -34.43
N THR A 181 -1.04 -0.60 -33.66
CA THR A 181 -1.36 -1.97 -34.06
C THR A 181 -2.57 -2.52 -33.32
N GLY A 182 -3.42 -3.25 -34.02
CA GLY A 182 -4.48 -4.06 -33.43
C GLY A 182 -3.93 -5.41 -32.95
N ASN A 183 -4.43 -5.91 -31.83
CA ASN A 183 -3.98 -7.16 -31.21
C ASN A 183 -5.19 -7.93 -30.68
N ARG A 184 -5.26 -9.23 -30.93
CA ARG A 184 -6.34 -10.11 -30.47
C ARG A 184 -5.82 -11.24 -29.59
N TRP A 185 -6.62 -11.61 -28.62
CA TRP A 185 -6.35 -12.77 -27.78
C TRP A 185 -6.62 -14.05 -28.54
N GLN A 186 -5.65 -14.96 -28.56
CA GLN A 186 -5.80 -16.31 -29.09
C GLN A 186 -5.34 -17.32 -28.04
N GLY A 187 -6.23 -17.64 -27.11
CA GLY A 187 -5.89 -18.38 -25.91
C GLY A 187 -4.99 -17.55 -24.99
N LYS A 188 -3.75 -18.01 -24.78
CA LYS A 188 -2.72 -17.27 -24.02
C LYS A 188 -1.88 -16.34 -24.89
N ASP A 189 -1.94 -16.51 -26.20
CA ASP A 189 -1.14 -15.77 -27.17
C ASP A 189 -1.88 -14.51 -27.64
N VAL A 190 -1.12 -13.61 -28.21
CA VAL A 190 -1.63 -12.38 -28.84
C VAL A 190 -1.23 -12.39 -30.30
N VAL A 191 -2.19 -12.18 -31.19
CA VAL A 191 -1.98 -12.13 -32.64
C VAL A 191 -2.32 -10.74 -33.14
N GLU A 192 -1.43 -10.18 -33.95
CA GLU A 192 -1.65 -8.89 -34.58
C GLU A 192 -2.84 -8.96 -35.54
N CYS A 193 -3.63 -7.90 -35.57
CA CYS A 193 -4.80 -7.76 -36.46
C CYS A 193 -4.92 -6.31 -36.93
N GLU A 194 -5.76 -6.08 -37.91
CA GLU A 194 -6.10 -4.72 -38.36
C GLU A 194 -6.80 -3.94 -37.23
N VAL A 195 -6.52 -2.64 -37.15
CA VAL A 195 -7.24 -1.73 -36.27
C VAL A 195 -8.69 -1.61 -36.72
N PRO A 196 -9.66 -1.94 -35.87
CA PRO A 196 -11.07 -1.81 -36.23
C PRO A 196 -11.44 -0.39 -36.62
N GLU A 197 -12.30 -0.21 -37.62
CA GLU A 197 -12.68 1.10 -38.15
C GLU A 197 -13.20 2.04 -37.04
N TYR A 198 -14.00 1.50 -36.10
CA TYR A 198 -14.57 2.28 -35.02
C TYR A 198 -13.53 2.77 -34.00
N ASN A 199 -12.32 2.22 -34.00
CA ASN A 199 -11.22 2.67 -33.14
C ASN A 199 -10.30 3.70 -33.81
N LYS A 200 -10.31 3.84 -35.14
CA LYS A 200 -9.32 4.67 -35.87
C LYS A 200 -9.34 6.14 -35.43
N ALA A 201 -10.53 6.75 -35.35
CA ALA A 201 -10.64 8.14 -34.92
C ALA A 201 -10.13 8.36 -33.48
N ASN A 202 -10.47 7.45 -32.56
CA ASN A 202 -10.04 7.54 -31.18
C ASN A 202 -8.54 7.23 -31.02
N LEU A 203 -8.02 6.28 -31.81
CA LEU A 203 -6.58 6.00 -31.89
C LEU A 203 -5.80 7.25 -32.28
N GLN A 204 -6.24 7.98 -33.30
CA GLN A 204 -5.56 9.21 -33.72
C GLN A 204 -5.53 10.25 -32.59
N ILE A 205 -6.66 10.50 -31.93
CA ILE A 205 -6.74 11.46 -30.81
C ILE A 205 -5.79 11.07 -29.68
N CYS A 206 -5.78 9.79 -29.28
CA CYS A 206 -4.90 9.30 -28.22
C CYS A 206 -3.44 9.37 -28.66
N ARG A 207 -3.14 9.05 -29.92
CA ARG A 207 -1.80 9.13 -30.49
C ARG A 207 -1.27 10.56 -30.47
N ASP A 208 -2.05 11.52 -30.92
CA ASP A 208 -1.68 12.94 -30.93
C ASP A 208 -1.35 13.42 -29.53
N THR A 209 -2.19 13.08 -28.53
CA THR A 209 -1.96 13.40 -27.11
C THR A 209 -0.63 12.83 -26.61
N LEU A 210 -0.30 11.58 -26.97
CA LEU A 210 0.97 10.96 -26.58
C LEU A 210 2.16 11.62 -27.29
N MET A 211 2.04 11.98 -28.57
CA MET A 211 3.12 12.63 -29.32
C MET A 211 3.38 14.06 -28.84
N GLU A 212 2.36 14.79 -28.47
CA GLU A 212 2.50 16.08 -27.79
C GLU A 212 3.30 15.95 -26.48
N ALA A 213 2.93 14.97 -25.64
CA ALA A 213 3.64 14.69 -24.40
C ALA A 213 5.11 14.29 -24.64
N VAL A 214 5.39 13.50 -25.69
CA VAL A 214 6.75 13.15 -26.12
C VAL A 214 7.52 14.40 -26.54
N ALA A 215 6.92 15.26 -27.32
CA ALA A 215 7.54 16.52 -27.79
C ALA A 215 7.91 17.45 -26.64
N GLU A 216 7.06 17.53 -25.60
CA GLU A 216 7.28 18.38 -24.43
C GLU A 216 8.46 17.95 -23.54
N THR A 217 9.06 16.77 -23.77
CA THR A 217 10.18 16.27 -22.95
C THR A 217 11.49 17.05 -23.13
N SER A 218 11.72 17.68 -24.29
CA SER A 218 12.88 18.53 -24.54
C SER A 218 12.63 19.53 -25.67
N GLU A 219 13.40 20.63 -25.69
CA GLU A 219 13.34 21.63 -26.80
C GLU A 219 13.62 20.98 -28.15
N GLU A 220 14.61 20.07 -28.25
CA GLU A 220 14.94 19.34 -29.46
C GLU A 220 13.75 18.51 -29.97
N MET A 221 13.09 17.77 -29.08
CA MET A 221 11.92 16.95 -29.44
C MET A 221 10.76 17.84 -29.91
N MET A 222 10.59 19.00 -29.28
CA MET A 222 9.54 19.96 -29.66
C MET A 222 9.81 20.57 -31.05
N GLU A 223 11.02 20.97 -31.35
CA GLU A 223 11.41 21.49 -32.67
C GLU A 223 11.17 20.46 -33.78
N ARG A 224 11.56 19.21 -33.55
CA ARG A 224 11.35 18.10 -34.49
C ARG A 224 9.85 17.82 -34.71
N TYR A 225 9.05 17.83 -33.64
CA TYR A 225 7.61 17.64 -33.73
C TYR A 225 6.92 18.72 -34.60
N PHE A 226 7.24 19.99 -34.35
CA PHE A 226 6.71 21.08 -35.16
C PHE A 226 7.29 21.11 -36.59
N GLY A 227 8.47 20.55 -36.78
CA GLY A 227 9.07 20.33 -38.10
C GLY A 227 8.44 19.19 -38.89
N GLY A 228 7.51 18.43 -38.28
CA GLY A 228 6.83 17.31 -38.91
C GLY A 228 7.67 16.03 -38.98
N GLU A 229 8.76 15.95 -38.18
CA GLU A 229 9.56 14.75 -38.07
C GLU A 229 8.89 13.67 -37.23
N THR A 230 9.09 12.40 -37.61
CA THR A 230 8.61 11.25 -36.85
C THR A 230 9.64 10.82 -35.82
N PHE A 231 9.19 10.39 -34.65
CA PHE A 231 10.05 9.81 -33.62
C PHE A 231 10.14 8.29 -33.78
N SER A 232 11.32 7.75 -33.51
CA SER A 232 11.50 6.29 -33.42
C SER A 232 10.78 5.73 -32.19
N GLU A 233 10.42 4.45 -32.23
CA GLU A 233 9.77 3.77 -31.08
C GLU A 233 10.64 3.86 -29.79
N ALA A 234 11.97 3.83 -29.93
CA ALA A 234 12.88 3.94 -28.81
C ALA A 234 12.85 5.34 -28.16
N GLU A 235 12.79 6.40 -28.98
CA GLU A 235 12.64 7.79 -28.50
C GLU A 235 11.29 8.00 -27.80
N ILE A 236 10.20 7.53 -28.42
CA ILE A 236 8.87 7.58 -27.83
C ILE A 236 8.85 6.87 -26.47
N ARG A 237 9.41 5.67 -26.39
CA ARG A 237 9.45 4.88 -25.15
C ARG A 237 10.25 5.59 -24.05
N ALA A 238 11.40 6.16 -24.38
CA ALA A 238 12.23 6.90 -23.43
C ALA A 238 11.53 8.15 -22.91
N ALA A 239 10.91 8.93 -23.78
CA ALA A 239 10.15 10.13 -23.43
C ALA A 239 8.92 9.80 -22.57
N LEU A 240 8.12 8.80 -22.96
CA LEU A 240 6.96 8.37 -22.19
C LEU A 240 7.37 7.84 -20.80
N ARG A 241 8.50 7.14 -20.69
CA ARG A 241 9.03 6.74 -19.37
C ARG A 241 9.33 7.95 -18.49
N THR A 242 9.94 8.99 -19.02
CA THR A 242 10.20 10.24 -18.31
C THR A 242 8.88 10.86 -17.83
N ASN A 243 7.90 11.01 -18.72
CA ASN A 243 6.60 11.60 -18.44
C ASN A 243 5.78 10.81 -17.42
N VAL A 244 5.90 9.49 -17.39
CA VAL A 244 5.26 8.63 -16.36
C VAL A 244 5.96 8.80 -15.03
N CYS A 245 7.31 8.87 -15.02
CA CYS A 245 8.10 9.00 -13.79
C CYS A 245 7.90 10.35 -13.10
N ASP A 246 7.73 11.44 -13.86
CA ASP A 246 7.49 12.78 -13.31
C ASP A 246 6.00 13.09 -13.10
N GLY A 247 5.12 12.22 -13.62
CA GLY A 247 3.67 12.35 -13.49
C GLY A 247 3.03 13.36 -14.44
N SER A 248 3.72 13.79 -15.49
CA SER A 248 3.16 14.67 -16.53
C SER A 248 2.08 13.97 -17.35
N ILE A 249 2.18 12.64 -17.51
CA ILE A 249 1.10 11.79 -18.01
C ILE A 249 0.81 10.62 -17.07
N VAL A 250 -0.43 10.12 -17.13
CA VAL A 250 -0.87 8.92 -16.43
C VAL A 250 -1.38 7.90 -17.43
N PRO A 251 -0.61 6.83 -17.71
CA PRO A 251 -1.06 5.79 -18.63
C PRO A 251 -2.35 5.13 -18.17
N MET A 252 -3.22 4.85 -19.11
CA MET A 252 -4.42 4.06 -18.90
C MET A 252 -4.40 2.81 -19.77
N THR A 253 -4.62 1.68 -19.13
CA THR A 253 -4.72 0.37 -19.77
C THR A 253 -5.89 -0.41 -19.18
N MET A 254 -6.22 -1.56 -19.72
CA MET A 254 -7.38 -2.34 -19.28
C MET A 254 -7.17 -3.84 -19.49
N GLY A 255 -8.03 -4.62 -18.83
CA GLY A 255 -8.03 -6.07 -19.03
C GLY A 255 -9.13 -6.81 -18.27
N SER A 256 -9.09 -8.12 -18.42
CA SER A 256 -9.85 -9.08 -17.63
C SER A 256 -8.88 -9.93 -16.83
N ASN A 257 -8.96 -9.80 -15.51
CA ASN A 257 -8.10 -10.57 -14.61
C ASN A 257 -8.42 -12.07 -14.69
N VAL A 258 -9.72 -12.41 -14.72
CA VAL A 258 -10.19 -13.80 -14.75
C VAL A 258 -9.79 -14.53 -16.03
N LEU A 259 -9.77 -13.81 -17.17
CA LEU A 259 -9.35 -14.34 -18.46
C LEU A 259 -7.85 -14.13 -18.73
N CYS A 260 -7.11 -13.49 -17.81
CA CYS A 260 -5.71 -13.07 -17.98
C CYS A 260 -5.46 -12.20 -19.22
N GLN A 261 -6.49 -11.54 -19.75
CA GLN A 261 -6.42 -10.68 -20.92
C GLN A 261 -6.00 -9.26 -20.51
N GLY A 262 -5.00 -8.68 -21.18
CA GLY A 262 -4.45 -7.36 -20.85
C GLY A 262 -3.47 -7.35 -19.67
N VAL A 263 -3.38 -8.42 -18.88
CA VAL A 263 -2.46 -8.51 -17.73
C VAL A 263 -1.01 -8.69 -18.20
N TYR A 264 -0.79 -9.47 -19.24
CA TYR A 264 0.51 -9.64 -19.89
C TYR A 264 1.07 -8.28 -20.36
N THR A 265 0.24 -7.54 -21.08
CA THR A 265 0.58 -6.20 -21.57
C THR A 265 0.89 -5.24 -20.43
N LEU A 266 0.14 -5.32 -19.32
CA LEU A 266 0.41 -4.51 -18.13
C LEU A 266 1.77 -4.83 -17.49
N LEU A 267 2.15 -6.11 -17.42
CA LEU A 267 3.48 -6.52 -16.93
C LEU A 267 4.60 -5.92 -17.79
N ASP A 268 4.42 -5.91 -19.11
CA ASP A 268 5.34 -5.27 -20.04
C ASP A 268 5.41 -3.75 -19.84
N ASP A 269 4.26 -3.10 -19.66
CA ASP A 269 4.20 -1.65 -19.41
C ASP A 269 4.88 -1.26 -18.10
N ILE A 270 4.75 -2.08 -17.05
CA ILE A 270 5.45 -1.88 -15.78
C ILE A 270 6.97 -1.83 -15.98
N ILE A 271 7.54 -2.80 -16.70
CA ILE A 271 8.99 -2.83 -16.89
C ILE A 271 9.50 -1.75 -17.85
N LYS A 272 8.68 -1.33 -18.81
CA LYS A 272 9.02 -0.30 -19.80
C LYS A 272 8.93 1.11 -19.24
N TYR A 273 7.89 1.43 -18.48
CA TYR A 273 7.52 2.81 -18.15
C TYR A 273 7.66 3.17 -16.67
N PHE A 274 7.54 2.23 -15.74
CA PHE A 274 7.76 2.55 -14.32
C PHE A 274 9.23 2.70 -13.97
N PRO A 275 9.56 3.58 -13.00
CA PRO A 275 10.93 3.79 -12.57
C PRO A 275 11.51 2.57 -11.89
N SER A 276 12.81 2.35 -12.06
CA SER A 276 13.60 1.55 -11.13
C SER A 276 13.84 2.35 -9.84
N PRO A 277 14.16 1.70 -8.71
CA PRO A 277 14.47 2.42 -7.48
C PRO A 277 15.57 3.46 -7.61
N GLU A 278 16.60 3.23 -8.44
CA GLU A 278 17.72 4.17 -8.68
C GLU A 278 17.28 5.54 -9.22
N ASN A 279 16.11 5.63 -9.84
CA ASN A 279 15.54 6.89 -10.34
C ASN A 279 14.88 7.73 -9.23
N ARG A 280 14.92 7.27 -7.99
CA ARG A 280 14.32 7.97 -6.84
C ARG A 280 15.36 8.34 -5.82
N ILE A 281 15.30 9.59 -5.38
CA ILE A 281 16.12 10.08 -4.27
C ILE A 281 15.61 9.46 -2.97
N VAL A 282 16.52 8.85 -2.21
CA VAL A 282 16.26 8.46 -0.82
C VAL A 282 17.39 8.94 0.06
N ALA A 283 17.05 9.74 1.04
CA ALA A 283 17.99 10.33 1.96
C ALA A 283 17.64 10.02 3.41
N GLY A 284 18.67 9.88 4.22
CA GLY A 284 18.58 9.78 5.69
C GLY A 284 19.55 10.77 6.33
N ILE A 285 19.64 10.73 7.64
CA ILE A 285 20.60 11.53 8.42
C ILE A 285 21.65 10.57 8.97
N ASN A 286 22.92 10.89 8.69
CA ASN A 286 24.04 10.20 9.34
C ASN A 286 24.12 10.68 10.81
N MET A 287 23.80 9.79 11.74
CA MET A 287 23.69 10.14 13.17
C MET A 287 25.04 10.46 13.83
N LYS A 288 26.17 10.20 13.16
CA LYS A 288 27.50 10.53 13.69
C LYS A 288 27.96 11.92 13.27
N THR A 289 27.68 12.31 12.03
CA THR A 289 28.11 13.60 11.46
C THR A 289 27.00 14.63 11.39
N ASN A 290 25.73 14.19 11.57
CA ASN A 290 24.52 14.98 11.40
C ASN A 290 24.31 15.52 9.98
N ASP A 291 24.98 14.95 8.97
CA ASP A 291 24.85 15.31 7.59
C ASP A 291 23.75 14.48 6.90
N ILE A 292 23.22 15.02 5.80
CA ILE A 292 22.31 14.28 4.91
C ILE A 292 23.13 13.16 4.24
N TYR A 293 22.61 11.95 4.34
CA TYR A 293 23.16 10.78 3.65
C TYR A 293 22.26 10.39 2.47
N HIS A 294 22.78 10.53 1.27
CA HIS A 294 22.08 10.11 0.05
C HIS A 294 22.33 8.61 -0.21
N ALA A 295 21.37 7.80 0.18
CA ALA A 295 21.39 6.36 -0.07
C ALA A 295 21.10 6.06 -1.53
N ASP A 296 20.07 6.66 -2.09
CA ASP A 296 19.66 6.70 -3.50
C ASP A 296 19.59 5.31 -4.16
N TYR A 297 19.35 4.29 -3.36
CA TYR A 297 19.36 2.88 -3.76
C TYR A 297 20.66 2.42 -4.44
N ASP A 298 21.77 3.05 -4.11
CA ASP A 298 23.10 2.71 -4.62
C ASP A 298 23.64 1.47 -3.89
N PHE A 299 23.81 0.37 -4.61
CA PHE A 299 24.29 -0.91 -4.07
C PHE A 299 25.79 -0.90 -3.70
N SER A 300 26.57 0.11 -4.16
CA SER A 300 28.00 0.24 -3.81
C SER A 300 28.24 0.89 -2.44
N LYS A 301 27.24 1.56 -1.89
CA LYS A 301 27.31 2.26 -0.59
C LYS A 301 27.20 1.30 0.60
N ALA A 302 27.43 1.82 1.80
CA ALA A 302 27.18 1.08 3.04
C ALA A 302 25.71 0.62 3.11
N LYS A 303 25.49 -0.63 3.56
CA LYS A 303 24.16 -1.20 3.64
C LYS A 303 23.28 -0.44 4.61
N SER A 304 22.07 -0.16 4.18
CA SER A 304 20.99 0.40 5.00
C SER A 304 19.64 -0.04 4.49
N ALA A 305 18.67 -0.12 5.38
CA ALA A 305 17.31 -0.52 5.07
C ALA A 305 16.29 0.19 5.97
N TYR A 306 15.05 0.18 5.54
CA TYR A 306 13.90 0.69 6.30
C TYR A 306 12.90 -0.43 6.51
N ILE A 307 12.41 -0.59 7.75
CA ILE A 307 11.36 -1.55 8.08
C ILE A 307 10.03 -0.89 7.81
N TRP A 308 9.37 -1.32 6.73
CA TRP A 308 8.10 -0.74 6.33
C TRP A 308 6.88 -1.48 6.87
N LYS A 309 7.05 -2.77 7.26
CA LYS A 309 5.96 -3.59 7.83
C LYS A 309 6.50 -4.67 8.77
N THR A 310 5.71 -5.00 9.78
CA THR A 310 5.95 -6.15 10.68
C THR A 310 4.82 -7.14 10.54
N ILE A 311 5.14 -8.43 10.41
CA ILE A 311 4.19 -9.54 10.40
C ILE A 311 4.55 -10.50 11.52
N VAL A 312 3.57 -10.94 12.30
CA VAL A 312 3.77 -11.98 13.33
C VAL A 312 3.27 -13.32 12.80
N ASP A 313 4.20 -14.23 12.57
CA ASP A 313 3.89 -15.59 12.15
C ASP A 313 3.83 -16.50 13.39
N PRO A 314 2.78 -17.33 13.54
CA PRO A 314 2.60 -18.19 14.72
C PRO A 314 3.74 -19.22 14.91
N PHE A 315 4.44 -19.62 13.85
CA PHE A 315 5.46 -20.67 13.86
C PHE A 315 6.88 -20.12 13.89
N ILE A 316 7.15 -19.10 13.05
CA ILE A 316 8.49 -18.52 12.89
C ILE A 316 8.69 -17.36 13.88
N GLY A 317 7.62 -16.77 14.32
CA GLY A 317 7.59 -15.61 15.19
C GLY A 317 7.38 -14.32 14.39
N LYS A 318 8.38 -13.43 14.33
CA LYS A 318 8.24 -12.13 13.69
C LYS A 318 9.06 -12.04 12.41
N TYR A 319 8.44 -11.54 11.36
CA TYR A 319 9.10 -11.01 10.17
C TYR A 319 9.11 -9.48 10.19
N SER A 320 10.27 -8.90 9.95
CA SER A 320 10.42 -7.47 9.65
C SER A 320 10.58 -7.33 8.13
N LEU A 321 9.57 -6.82 7.45
CA LEU A 321 9.63 -6.54 6.02
C LEU A 321 10.43 -5.26 5.81
N ILE A 322 11.46 -5.36 4.97
CA ILE A 322 12.40 -4.28 4.73
C ILE A 322 12.41 -3.89 3.26
N LYS A 323 12.77 -2.64 3.01
CA LYS A 323 13.27 -2.17 1.74
C LYS A 323 14.73 -1.77 1.92
N VAL A 324 15.62 -2.34 1.12
CA VAL A 324 17.05 -2.01 1.16
C VAL A 324 17.24 -0.66 0.46
N ASN A 325 17.77 0.34 1.19
CA ASN A 325 17.92 1.70 0.68
C ASN A 325 19.30 1.96 0.09
N SER A 326 20.34 1.27 0.56
CA SER A 326 21.70 1.30 0.00
C SER A 326 22.44 0.00 0.30
N GLY A 327 23.45 -0.29 -0.49
CA GLY A 327 24.31 -1.44 -0.33
C GLY A 327 23.67 -2.77 -0.68
N VAL A 328 24.25 -3.83 -0.16
CA VAL A 328 23.78 -5.21 -0.30
C VAL A 328 23.70 -5.83 1.08
N LEU A 329 22.51 -6.32 1.45
CA LEU A 329 22.29 -7.04 2.70
C LEU A 329 22.42 -8.54 2.44
N LYS A 330 23.22 -9.22 3.25
CA LYS A 330 23.49 -10.66 3.13
C LYS A 330 23.03 -11.43 4.36
N SER A 331 22.79 -12.71 4.19
CA SER A 331 22.60 -13.63 5.33
C SER A 331 23.84 -13.58 6.24
N ASP A 332 23.59 -13.71 7.54
CA ASP A 332 24.62 -13.64 8.60
C ASP A 332 25.29 -12.27 8.82
N ASP A 333 24.87 -11.23 8.11
CA ASP A 333 25.33 -9.87 8.36
C ASP A 333 24.98 -9.40 9.79
N MET A 334 25.84 -8.53 10.34
CA MET A 334 25.46 -7.70 11.49
C MET A 334 24.74 -6.45 11.00
N ILE A 335 23.62 -6.13 11.61
CA ILE A 335 22.81 -4.95 11.30
C ILE A 335 22.49 -4.17 12.57
N TYR A 336 22.66 -2.86 12.52
CA TYR A 336 22.43 -1.94 13.62
C TYR A 336 21.06 -1.26 13.48
N ASN A 337 20.19 -1.48 14.47
CA ASN A 337 18.90 -0.78 14.55
C ASN A 337 19.12 0.58 15.21
N VAL A 338 19.07 1.63 14.40
CA VAL A 338 19.37 3.01 14.81
C VAL A 338 18.37 3.55 15.83
N ASP A 339 17.11 3.18 15.70
CA ASP A 339 16.04 3.66 16.56
C ASP A 339 16.00 2.98 17.94
N ARG A 340 16.66 1.83 18.07
CA ARG A 340 16.69 1.02 19.29
C ARG A 340 18.08 0.95 19.93
N ASP A 341 19.10 1.47 19.24
CA ASP A 341 20.51 1.42 19.69
C ASP A 341 20.97 -0.01 19.98
N ILE A 342 20.64 -0.94 19.08
CA ILE A 342 21.00 -2.35 19.23
C ILE A 342 21.52 -2.94 17.95
N GLU A 343 22.54 -3.79 18.04
CA GLU A 343 23.08 -4.57 16.93
C GLU A 343 22.56 -5.99 17.01
N GLU A 344 21.97 -6.48 15.93
CA GLU A 344 21.42 -7.84 15.83
C GLU A 344 22.03 -8.55 14.63
N LYS A 345 22.21 -9.87 14.76
CA LYS A 345 22.66 -10.69 13.64
C LYS A 345 21.46 -10.99 12.72
N VAL A 346 21.60 -10.66 11.46
CA VAL A 346 20.69 -11.12 10.41
C VAL A 346 20.88 -12.63 10.25
N GLY A 347 19.85 -13.39 10.50
CA GLY A 347 19.86 -14.81 10.22
C GLY A 347 19.67 -15.06 8.72
N LYS A 348 18.62 -15.78 8.38
CA LYS A 348 18.21 -16.00 6.99
C LYS A 348 17.44 -14.79 6.45
N LEU A 349 17.70 -14.49 5.19
CA LEU A 349 16.94 -13.53 4.41
C LEU A 349 15.83 -14.23 3.63
N TYR A 350 14.70 -13.58 3.50
CA TYR A 350 13.57 -14.11 2.75
C TYR A 350 12.99 -13.06 1.81
N VAL A 351 12.40 -13.57 0.73
CA VAL A 351 11.40 -12.86 -0.06
C VAL A 351 10.07 -13.54 0.22
N LEU A 352 9.05 -12.79 0.60
CA LEU A 352 7.73 -13.36 0.89
C LEU A 352 6.91 -13.42 -0.40
N GLN A 353 6.35 -14.59 -0.67
CA GLN A 353 5.36 -14.82 -1.71
C GLN A 353 4.03 -15.12 -1.01
N GLY A 354 3.26 -14.08 -0.69
CA GLY A 354 2.16 -14.20 0.25
C GLY A 354 2.65 -14.74 1.60
N ASN A 355 2.12 -15.88 2.02
CA ASN A 355 2.55 -16.55 3.26
C ASN A 355 3.78 -17.47 3.09
N LYS A 356 4.30 -17.65 1.86
CA LYS A 356 5.42 -18.55 1.59
C LYS A 356 6.75 -17.81 1.63
N PRO A 357 7.62 -18.06 2.63
CA PRO A 357 8.96 -17.51 2.67
C PRO A 357 9.89 -18.23 1.71
N ILE A 358 10.53 -17.50 0.82
CA ILE A 358 11.56 -18.01 -0.10
C ILE A 358 12.89 -17.50 0.41
N GLU A 359 13.78 -18.42 0.84
CA GLU A 359 15.12 -18.06 1.32
C GLU A 359 15.98 -17.51 0.18
N VAL A 360 16.65 -16.40 0.44
CA VAL A 360 17.61 -15.77 -0.49
C VAL A 360 18.92 -15.49 0.25
N LYS A 361 20.03 -15.44 -0.51
CA LYS A 361 21.35 -15.22 0.09
C LYS A 361 21.65 -13.75 0.33
N GLU A 362 21.14 -12.88 -0.54
CA GLU A 362 21.37 -11.44 -0.49
C GLU A 362 20.20 -10.67 -1.10
N LEU A 363 20.08 -9.40 -0.69
CA LEU A 363 19.13 -8.43 -1.22
C LEU A 363 19.90 -7.16 -1.59
N HIS A 364 19.73 -6.70 -2.82
CA HIS A 364 20.35 -5.48 -3.31
C HIS A 364 19.51 -4.23 -2.95
N ALA A 365 20.16 -3.08 -2.95
CA ALA A 365 19.50 -1.79 -2.81
C ALA A 365 18.31 -1.67 -3.78
N GLY A 366 17.18 -1.20 -3.29
CA GLY A 366 15.92 -1.11 -4.02
C GLY A 366 15.02 -2.33 -3.87
N ASP A 367 15.52 -3.48 -3.43
CA ASP A 367 14.71 -4.70 -3.27
C ASP A 367 13.94 -4.75 -1.95
N ILE A 368 12.85 -5.49 -1.97
CA ILE A 368 12.01 -5.78 -0.81
C ILE A 368 12.25 -7.22 -0.36
N GLY A 369 12.46 -7.38 0.95
CA GLY A 369 12.61 -8.70 1.57
C GLY A 369 12.15 -8.71 3.00
N ALA A 370 12.43 -9.80 3.71
CA ALA A 370 12.03 -10.00 5.09
C ALA A 370 13.18 -10.57 5.93
N LEU A 371 13.31 -10.04 7.14
CA LEU A 371 14.23 -10.51 8.17
C LEU A 371 13.43 -11.23 9.25
N ALA A 372 13.79 -12.47 9.53
CA ALA A 372 13.15 -13.24 10.61
C ALA A 372 13.87 -13.02 11.94
N LYS A 373 13.09 -13.10 13.03
CA LYS A 373 13.60 -13.19 14.41
C LYS A 373 14.38 -11.99 14.96
N LEU A 374 14.34 -10.82 14.32
CA LEU A 374 14.85 -9.61 14.95
C LEU A 374 13.96 -9.25 16.14
N THR A 375 14.54 -9.17 17.33
CA THR A 375 13.78 -9.02 18.58
C THR A 375 13.39 -7.56 18.82
N ALA A 376 14.32 -6.63 18.61
CA ALA A 376 14.14 -5.21 18.86
C ALA A 376 13.43 -4.47 17.72
N ALA A 377 13.46 -5.01 16.50
CA ALA A 377 12.95 -4.37 15.29
C ALA A 377 11.45 -4.08 15.37
N ARG A 378 11.04 -2.91 14.84
CA ARG A 378 9.64 -2.45 14.72
C ARG A 378 9.45 -1.76 13.37
N THR A 379 8.24 -1.72 12.89
CA THR A 379 7.87 -0.90 11.71
C THR A 379 8.28 0.55 11.93
N GLY A 380 8.84 1.17 10.92
CA GLY A 380 9.39 2.53 10.97
C GLY A 380 10.82 2.62 11.49
N ASN A 381 11.48 1.51 11.85
CA ASN A 381 12.87 1.55 12.26
C ASN A 381 13.83 1.58 11.07
N SER A 382 14.94 2.27 11.27
CA SER A 382 16.06 2.35 10.33
C SER A 382 17.12 1.32 10.71
N LEU A 383 17.56 0.56 9.72
CA LEU A 383 18.63 -0.42 9.85
C LEU A 383 19.85 0.06 9.06
N SER A 384 21.02 -0.03 9.64
CA SER A 384 22.28 0.39 9.01
C SER A 384 23.48 -0.41 9.52
N THR A 385 24.69 0.04 9.25
CA THR A 385 25.88 -0.48 9.94
C THR A 385 26.21 0.41 11.12
N LYS A 386 26.88 -0.14 12.14
CA LYS A 386 27.36 0.65 13.27
C LYS A 386 28.44 1.66 12.87
N ALA A 387 29.18 1.36 11.79
CA ALA A 387 30.18 2.28 11.21
C ALA A 387 29.51 3.51 10.55
N THR A 388 28.44 3.29 9.79
CA THR A 388 27.69 4.34 9.08
C THR A 388 26.23 4.27 9.55
N THR A 389 25.92 5.02 10.60
CA THR A 389 24.61 5.01 11.27
C THR A 389 23.64 5.96 10.58
N ILE A 390 22.71 5.42 9.80
CA ILE A 390 21.79 6.19 8.98
C ILE A 390 20.37 6.06 9.55
N LYS A 391 19.73 7.19 9.83
CA LYS A 391 18.34 7.27 10.27
C LYS A 391 17.46 7.86 9.16
N TYR A 392 16.44 7.10 8.78
CA TYR A 392 15.42 7.54 7.83
C TYR A 392 14.24 8.20 8.54
N GLY A 393 13.55 9.11 7.86
CA GLY A 393 12.30 9.70 8.34
C GLY A 393 11.24 8.63 8.58
N LYS A 394 10.49 8.76 9.66
CA LYS A 394 9.35 7.86 9.91
C LYS A 394 8.19 8.23 9.00
N TRP A 395 7.54 7.20 8.49
CA TRP A 395 6.29 7.36 7.76
C TRP A 395 5.15 7.71 8.73
N GLU A 396 4.35 8.70 8.39
CA GLU A 396 3.21 9.09 9.22
C GLU A 396 2.04 8.15 8.98
N MET A 397 1.61 7.48 10.04
CA MET A 397 0.47 6.57 10.00
C MET A 397 -0.83 7.32 10.31
N PRO A 398 -1.96 6.92 9.70
CA PRO A 398 -3.25 7.50 9.99
C PRO A 398 -3.63 7.34 11.47
N VAL A 399 -4.31 8.33 12.01
CA VAL A 399 -4.85 8.29 13.37
C VAL A 399 -6.21 7.58 13.34
N PRO A 400 -6.50 6.68 14.29
CA PRO A 400 -7.78 5.98 14.33
C PRO A 400 -8.96 6.94 14.53
N TYR A 401 -10.07 6.68 13.81
CA TYR A 401 -11.25 7.55 13.78
C TYR A 401 -12.35 7.14 14.75
N THR A 402 -12.37 5.88 15.20
CA THR A 402 -13.42 5.36 16.08
C THR A 402 -12.83 4.62 17.27
N TYR A 403 -13.65 4.42 18.28
CA TYR A 403 -13.26 3.62 19.44
C TYR A 403 -14.48 2.97 20.11
N MET A 404 -14.25 1.82 20.74
CA MET A 404 -15.22 1.09 21.52
C MET A 404 -14.63 0.75 22.89
N ARG A 405 -15.52 0.68 23.90
CA ARG A 405 -15.16 0.07 25.17
C ARG A 405 -15.01 -1.42 24.99
N TYR A 406 -13.95 -1.99 25.54
CA TYR A 406 -13.75 -3.44 25.53
C TYR A 406 -13.54 -4.00 26.94
N LYS A 407 -13.88 -5.26 27.12
CA LYS A 407 -13.59 -6.05 28.31
C LYS A 407 -13.43 -7.51 27.92
N PRO A 408 -12.57 -8.30 28.59
CA PRO A 408 -12.56 -9.74 28.40
C PRO A 408 -13.88 -10.34 28.91
N LYS A 409 -14.44 -11.32 28.20
CA LYS A 409 -15.61 -12.07 28.68
C LYS A 409 -15.28 -12.88 29.92
N ASN A 410 -14.07 -13.46 29.99
CA ASN A 410 -13.57 -14.13 31.16
C ASN A 410 -12.55 -13.25 31.92
N LYS A 411 -12.81 -12.97 33.18
CA LYS A 411 -11.91 -12.15 34.02
C LYS A 411 -10.51 -12.74 34.18
N ALA A 412 -10.34 -14.05 34.04
CA ALA A 412 -9.05 -14.72 34.13
C ALA A 412 -8.12 -14.39 32.91
N ASP A 413 -8.68 -13.86 31.83
CA ASP A 413 -7.93 -13.59 30.59
C ASP A 413 -7.33 -12.19 30.53
N VAL A 414 -7.40 -11.37 31.57
CA VAL A 414 -6.93 -9.97 31.59
C VAL A 414 -5.47 -9.85 31.16
N ASP A 415 -4.58 -10.64 31.78
CA ASP A 415 -3.14 -10.59 31.48
C ASP A 415 -2.84 -11.09 30.04
N LYS A 416 -3.53 -12.15 29.63
CA LYS A 416 -3.43 -12.72 28.29
C LYS A 416 -3.91 -11.73 27.23
N LEU A 417 -5.02 -11.03 27.50
CA LEU A 417 -5.53 -9.95 26.66
C LEU A 417 -4.53 -8.83 26.48
N SER A 418 -3.92 -8.38 27.59
CA SER A 418 -2.90 -7.31 27.55
C SER A 418 -1.71 -7.70 26.66
N GLN A 419 -1.20 -8.92 26.80
CA GLN A 419 -0.11 -9.45 25.98
C GLN A 419 -0.52 -9.59 24.50
N ALA A 420 -1.75 -10.05 24.23
CA ALA A 420 -2.25 -10.19 22.87
C ALA A 420 -2.40 -8.83 22.18
N LEU A 421 -3.00 -7.83 22.85
CA LEU A 421 -3.12 -6.47 22.34
C LEU A 421 -1.75 -5.83 22.06
N GLN A 422 -0.77 -6.06 22.94
CA GLN A 422 0.59 -5.59 22.71
C GLN A 422 1.21 -6.20 21.45
N LYS A 423 0.99 -7.49 21.20
CA LYS A 423 1.49 -8.15 19.97
C LYS A 423 0.80 -7.60 18.72
N ILE A 424 -0.53 -7.48 18.74
CA ILE A 424 -1.28 -6.92 17.60
C ILE A 424 -0.85 -5.48 17.32
N SER A 425 -0.62 -4.64 18.35
CA SER A 425 -0.16 -3.26 18.17
C SER A 425 1.26 -3.14 17.57
N HIS A 426 2.03 -4.21 17.51
CA HIS A 426 3.30 -4.23 16.79
C HIS A 426 3.13 -4.49 15.30
N GLU A 427 2.03 -5.12 14.88
CA GLU A 427 1.69 -5.34 13.47
C GLU A 427 0.88 -4.17 12.93
N ASP A 428 -0.12 -3.73 13.69
CA ASP A 428 -1.08 -2.71 13.30
C ASP A 428 -0.83 -1.40 14.05
N LEU A 429 -0.22 -0.45 13.35
CA LEU A 429 0.12 0.85 13.90
C LEU A 429 -1.08 1.81 13.99
N THR A 430 -2.21 1.46 13.38
CA THR A 430 -3.45 2.26 13.43
C THR A 430 -4.36 1.86 14.58
N MET A 431 -4.01 0.80 15.30
CA MET A 431 -4.70 0.37 16.51
C MET A 431 -4.10 1.04 17.76
N LYS A 432 -4.96 1.45 18.70
CA LYS A 432 -4.54 1.89 20.04
C LYS A 432 -5.45 1.28 21.09
N TYR A 433 -4.90 0.99 22.27
CA TYR A 433 -5.68 0.61 23.44
C TYR A 433 -5.30 1.48 24.62
N VAL A 434 -6.29 2.01 25.32
CA VAL A 434 -6.12 3.05 26.34
C VAL A 434 -6.92 2.69 27.58
N ASN A 435 -6.32 2.90 28.76
CA ASN A 435 -7.04 2.89 30.01
C ASN A 435 -7.60 4.29 30.29
N ASP A 436 -8.90 4.45 30.15
CA ASP A 436 -9.63 5.66 30.53
C ASP A 436 -9.95 5.62 32.03
N ALA A 437 -9.04 6.17 32.81
CA ALA A 437 -9.15 6.18 34.28
C ALA A 437 -10.33 7.01 34.77
N GLU A 438 -10.73 8.06 34.04
CA GLU A 438 -11.84 8.94 34.41
C GLU A 438 -13.18 8.18 34.41
N ASN A 439 -13.44 7.42 33.34
CA ASN A 439 -14.69 6.65 33.20
C ASN A 439 -14.55 5.19 33.67
N LYS A 440 -13.36 4.81 34.16
CA LYS A 440 -13.03 3.44 34.60
C LYS A 440 -13.40 2.41 33.53
N GLN A 441 -12.83 2.59 32.33
CA GLN A 441 -13.04 1.71 31.20
C GLN A 441 -11.78 1.55 30.36
N MET A 442 -11.71 0.45 29.62
CA MET A 442 -10.69 0.22 28.62
C MET A 442 -11.26 0.53 27.25
N LEU A 443 -10.51 1.30 26.44
CA LEU A 443 -10.92 1.73 25.10
C LEU A 443 -9.99 1.12 24.06
N LEU A 444 -10.59 0.55 23.00
CA LEU A 444 -9.92 0.07 21.81
C LEU A 444 -10.25 1.00 20.66
N TYR A 445 -9.24 1.61 20.09
CA TYR A 445 -9.32 2.52 18.94
C TYR A 445 -8.97 1.79 17.66
N GLY A 446 -9.68 2.11 16.57
CA GLY A 446 -9.47 1.59 15.24
C GLY A 446 -9.91 2.57 14.16
N MET A 447 -9.64 2.24 12.92
CA MET A 447 -9.97 3.09 11.77
C MET A 447 -11.47 3.12 11.46
N GLY A 448 -12.17 2.00 11.73
CA GLY A 448 -13.60 1.84 11.53
C GLY A 448 -14.15 0.64 12.31
N ASP A 449 -15.44 0.39 12.21
CA ASP A 449 -16.11 -0.70 12.93
C ASP A 449 -15.62 -2.07 12.45
N LEU A 450 -15.40 -2.24 11.14
CA LEU A 450 -14.87 -3.47 10.57
C LEU A 450 -13.45 -3.77 11.10
N HIS A 451 -12.61 -2.74 11.26
CA HIS A 451 -11.28 -2.89 11.86
C HIS A 451 -11.36 -3.41 13.29
N LEU A 452 -12.24 -2.84 14.14
CA LEU A 452 -12.44 -3.29 15.52
C LEU A 452 -12.95 -4.74 15.60
N GLU A 453 -13.85 -5.12 14.69
CA GLU A 453 -14.33 -6.51 14.58
C GLU A 453 -13.22 -7.48 14.20
N VAL A 454 -12.33 -7.10 13.27
CA VAL A 454 -11.17 -7.92 12.87
C VAL A 454 -10.23 -8.09 14.04
N ILE A 455 -9.93 -7.04 14.80
CA ILE A 455 -9.10 -7.14 16.02
C ILE A 455 -9.73 -8.10 17.04
N ALA A 456 -11.03 -7.98 17.29
CA ALA A 456 -11.75 -8.89 18.19
C ALA A 456 -11.70 -10.35 17.71
N SER A 457 -11.85 -10.56 16.41
CA SER A 457 -11.76 -11.89 15.79
C SER A 457 -10.34 -12.48 15.88
N LYS A 458 -9.28 -11.69 15.63
CA LYS A 458 -7.88 -12.11 15.84
C LYS A 458 -7.60 -12.48 17.30
N LEU A 459 -8.08 -11.68 18.25
CA LEU A 459 -7.97 -12.01 19.68
C LEU A 459 -8.57 -13.37 20.02
N LEU A 460 -9.74 -13.66 19.47
CA LEU A 460 -10.43 -14.94 19.69
C LEU A 460 -9.70 -16.11 18.98
N ASN A 461 -9.41 -15.95 17.69
CA ASN A 461 -8.94 -17.06 16.86
C ASN A 461 -7.47 -17.41 17.10
N ASP A 462 -6.60 -16.39 17.25
CA ASP A 462 -5.15 -16.59 17.35
C ASP A 462 -4.68 -16.66 18.81
N TYR A 463 -5.27 -15.79 19.65
CA TYR A 463 -4.86 -15.69 21.07
C TYR A 463 -5.80 -16.39 22.05
N LYS A 464 -6.96 -16.93 21.58
CA LYS A 464 -7.95 -17.60 22.43
C LYS A 464 -8.46 -16.70 23.58
N VAL A 465 -8.67 -15.44 23.28
CA VAL A 465 -9.20 -14.45 24.22
C VAL A 465 -10.44 -13.81 23.61
N GLU A 466 -11.57 -14.01 24.21
CA GLU A 466 -12.82 -13.43 23.76
C GLU A 466 -13.08 -12.10 24.48
N ILE A 467 -13.36 -11.05 23.71
CA ILE A 467 -13.71 -9.72 24.24
C ILE A 467 -15.15 -9.37 23.91
N GLU A 468 -15.74 -8.50 24.70
CA GLU A 468 -17.01 -7.84 24.44
C GLU A 468 -16.73 -6.38 24.09
N LEU A 469 -17.18 -5.94 22.90
CA LEU A 469 -17.17 -4.55 22.48
C LEU A 469 -18.52 -3.90 22.84
N SER A 470 -18.48 -2.71 23.39
CA SER A 470 -19.68 -1.96 23.79
C SER A 470 -19.46 -0.46 23.63
N ARG A 471 -20.55 0.31 23.59
CA ARG A 471 -20.43 1.77 23.52
C ARG A 471 -19.65 2.31 24.71
N PRO A 472 -18.73 3.25 24.49
CA PRO A 472 -17.95 3.85 25.55
C PRO A 472 -18.83 4.74 26.44
N LYS A 473 -18.45 4.88 27.70
CA LYS A 473 -18.99 5.91 28.58
C LYS A 473 -18.39 7.25 28.16
N VAL A 474 -19.22 8.28 28.11
CA VAL A 474 -18.81 9.65 27.81
C VAL A 474 -18.77 10.44 29.12
N ALA A 475 -17.64 11.13 29.35
CA ALA A 475 -17.52 12.04 30.47
C ALA A 475 -18.33 13.30 30.19
N PHE A 476 -19.39 13.48 30.94
CA PHE A 476 -20.14 14.73 30.90
C PHE A 476 -19.46 15.75 31.80
N ARG A 477 -19.37 16.97 31.32
CA ARG A 477 -18.87 18.12 32.07
C ARG A 477 -20.03 19.03 32.36
N GLU A 478 -20.16 19.39 33.64
CA GLU A 478 -21.13 20.40 34.06
C GLU A 478 -20.50 21.77 34.09
N THR A 479 -21.27 22.78 33.76
CA THR A 479 -20.87 24.16 33.87
C THR A 479 -22.01 24.97 34.49
N ILE A 480 -21.68 25.93 35.29
CA ILE A 480 -22.64 26.91 35.79
C ILE A 480 -22.90 27.98 34.74
N ARG A 481 -24.19 28.34 34.56
CA ARG A 481 -24.57 29.38 33.58
C ARG A 481 -24.91 30.71 34.24
N LYS A 482 -24.93 30.76 35.58
CA LYS A 482 -25.22 31.96 36.38
C LYS A 482 -24.27 32.01 37.55
N ASN A 483 -23.86 33.23 37.90
CA ASN A 483 -23.09 33.44 39.11
C ASN A 483 -23.95 33.06 40.31
N SER A 484 -23.32 32.44 41.31
CA SER A 484 -23.96 32.06 42.54
C SER A 484 -23.06 32.38 43.70
N ASP A 485 -23.60 33.11 44.69
CA ASP A 485 -22.95 33.34 45.98
C ASP A 485 -23.66 32.51 47.04
N VAL A 486 -22.96 31.60 47.65
CA VAL A 486 -23.52 30.70 48.67
C VAL A 486 -22.69 30.78 49.95
N GLU A 487 -23.39 30.78 51.06
CA GLU A 487 -22.78 30.72 52.41
C GLU A 487 -23.41 29.56 53.18
N TYR A 488 -22.61 28.71 53.72
CA TYR A 488 -23.08 27.62 54.57
C TYR A 488 -22.24 27.53 55.85
N LYS A 489 -22.96 27.51 57.01
CA LYS A 489 -22.39 27.33 58.32
C LYS A 489 -22.80 25.99 58.89
N TYR A 490 -21.86 25.10 59.08
CA TYR A 490 -22.08 23.86 59.77
C TYR A 490 -21.69 24.04 61.24
N LYS A 491 -22.64 23.83 62.14
CA LYS A 491 -22.39 23.85 63.57
C LYS A 491 -23.10 22.64 64.20
N LYS A 492 -22.31 21.75 64.76
CA LYS A 492 -22.85 20.58 65.49
C LYS A 492 -22.13 20.45 66.79
N GLN A 493 -22.89 20.42 67.87
CA GLN A 493 -22.37 20.22 69.22
C GLN A 493 -23.11 19.04 69.86
N SER A 494 -22.40 17.99 70.18
CA SER A 494 -22.89 16.82 70.92
C SER A 494 -21.81 16.40 71.90
N GLY A 495 -21.96 16.84 73.18
CA GLY A 495 -20.93 16.63 74.22
C GLY A 495 -19.82 17.70 74.19
N GLY A 496 -18.71 17.45 74.87
CA GLY A 496 -17.67 18.42 75.15
C GLY A 496 -16.88 19.05 74.01
N HIS A 497 -16.96 18.53 72.81
CA HIS A 497 -16.32 19.08 71.60
C HIS A 497 -17.30 19.35 70.50
N GLY A 498 -17.39 20.61 70.05
CA GLY A 498 -18.25 21.02 68.94
C GLY A 498 -17.48 20.99 67.59
N GLN A 499 -18.22 20.67 66.56
CA GLN A 499 -17.75 20.80 65.17
C GLN A 499 -18.28 22.10 64.58
N TYR A 500 -17.40 22.90 63.98
CA TYR A 500 -17.77 24.13 63.29
C TYR A 500 -17.06 24.25 61.97
N GLY A 501 -17.82 24.56 60.93
CA GLY A 501 -17.30 24.87 59.58
C GLY A 501 -18.14 25.97 58.98
N HIS A 502 -17.51 26.96 58.39
CA HIS A 502 -18.16 28.05 57.69
C HIS A 502 -17.50 28.22 56.34
N VAL A 503 -18.26 28.07 55.26
CA VAL A 503 -17.81 28.22 53.91
C VAL A 503 -18.62 29.30 53.22
N LYS A 504 -17.93 30.27 52.61
CA LYS A 504 -18.48 31.20 51.61
C LYS A 504 -17.87 30.88 50.29
N MET A 505 -18.67 30.66 49.27
CA MET A 505 -18.22 30.32 47.96
C MET A 505 -18.96 31.14 46.91
N ARG A 506 -18.19 31.73 46.02
CA ARG A 506 -18.72 32.38 44.83
C ARG A 506 -18.32 31.56 43.61
N SER A 507 -19.29 31.21 42.82
CA SER A 507 -19.08 30.53 41.55
C SER A 507 -19.49 31.46 40.42
N SER A 508 -18.59 31.63 39.42
CA SER A 508 -18.79 32.50 38.26
C SER A 508 -18.40 31.79 36.96
#